data_5e0b686c52157fe59c47bf7aaf30bd63
#
_entry.id   5e0b686c52157fe59c47bf7aaf30bd63
#
_cell.length_a   1.000
_cell.length_b   1.000
_cell.length_c   1.000
_cell.angle_alpha   90.00
_cell.angle_beta   90.00
_cell.angle_gamma   90.00
#
_symmetry.space_group_name_H-M   'P 1'
#
loop_
_entity.id
_entity.type
_entity.pdbx_description
1 polymer ?
#
loop_
_entity_poly.entity_id
_entity_poly.type
_entity_poly.pdbx_seq_one_letter_code
_entity_poly.pdbx_strand_id
1 'polypeptide(L)'
;ALDDLTNSGSRQYQVSGAALLPIFDWGRRNAQLRLSRARADELVAAYQRAAQGAFREVADALVGRQLYAEQIAAQASAVEAQRRLAQTARKRYDNGISIYLEVLDAERSLFAAEQQLLALRSAELQNGVSLYVALGGGLRERSPITAGGEPAASEGVFP
;
A
#
# COMPACT_ATOMS: atom_id res chain seq x y z
N ALA A 1 28.75 -29.25 61.68
CA ALA A 1 27.69 -29.76 60.78
C ALA A 1 27.08 -28.72 59.84
N LEU A 2 27.38 -27.44 59.93
CA LEU A 2 26.94 -26.39 59.00
C LEU A 2 28.02 -25.97 57.99
N ASP A 3 29.28 -26.30 58.23
CA ASP A 3 30.42 -25.99 57.39
C ASP A 3 30.46 -26.84 56.09
N ASP A 4 29.77 -28.00 56.07
CA ASP A 4 29.70 -28.86 54.88
C ASP A 4 28.75 -28.36 53.80
N LEU A 5 27.88 -27.40 54.11
CA LEU A 5 26.92 -26.86 53.12
C LEU A 5 27.56 -25.81 52.21
N THR A 6 28.71 -25.26 52.57
CA THR A 6 29.42 -24.22 51.80
C THR A 6 30.66 -24.75 51.07
N ASN A 7 30.98 -26.06 51.21
CA ASN A 7 32.14 -26.65 50.59
C ASN A 7 31.83 -26.90 49.10
N SER A 8 32.67 -26.42 48.22
CA SER A 8 32.55 -26.45 46.75
C SER A 8 32.51 -27.83 46.12
N GLY A 9 32.43 -28.90 46.92
CA GLY A 9 32.34 -30.29 46.47
C GLY A 9 30.93 -30.86 46.32
N SER A 10 29.88 -30.16 46.79
CA SER A 10 28.50 -30.70 46.76
C SER A 10 27.65 -30.11 45.63
N ARG A 11 28.22 -29.83 44.48
CA ARG A 11 27.46 -29.48 43.27
C ARG A 11 26.89 -30.76 42.64
N GLN A 12 25.67 -31.10 43.00
CA GLN A 12 24.93 -32.18 42.40
C GLN A 12 24.21 -31.67 41.15
N TYR A 13 24.71 -32.01 39.99
CA TYR A 13 24.02 -31.74 38.70
C TYR A 13 23.22 -32.99 38.34
N GLN A 14 21.91 -32.88 38.36
CA GLN A 14 21.03 -33.95 37.88
C GLN A 14 20.54 -33.56 36.49
N VAL A 15 21.07 -34.18 35.44
CA VAL A 15 20.58 -34.08 34.08
C VAL A 15 19.69 -35.30 33.81
N SER A 16 18.37 -35.09 33.86
CA SER A 16 17.41 -36.14 33.49
C SER A 16 16.88 -35.86 32.07
N GLY A 17 17.25 -36.72 31.13
CA GLY A 17 16.69 -36.72 29.79
C GLY A 17 15.64 -37.81 29.66
N ALA A 18 14.37 -37.48 29.43
CA ALA A 18 13.32 -38.41 29.09
C ALA A 18 13.09 -38.39 27.58
N ALA A 19 13.41 -39.51 26.87
CA ALA A 19 13.05 -39.70 25.47
C ALA A 19 11.76 -40.51 25.40
N LEU A 20 10.65 -39.87 25.06
CA LEU A 20 9.38 -40.52 24.77
C LEU A 20 9.28 -40.81 23.27
N LEU A 21 9.41 -42.10 22.87
CA LEU A 21 9.22 -42.55 21.51
C LEU A 21 7.81 -43.18 21.41
N PRO A 22 6.81 -42.48 20.84
CA PRO A 22 5.49 -43.07 20.64
C PRO A 22 5.57 -44.10 19.53
N ILE A 23 5.37 -45.39 19.90
CA ILE A 23 5.45 -46.55 18.99
C ILE A 23 4.17 -46.67 18.18
N PHE A 24 3.05 -46.21 18.71
CA PHE A 24 1.75 -46.30 18.05
C PHE A 24 0.93 -45.04 18.30
N ASP A 25 0.58 -44.30 17.22
CA ASP A 25 -0.09 -43.01 17.29
C ASP A 25 -1.37 -42.89 16.45
N TRP A 26 -1.94 -44.04 16.06
CA TRP A 26 -3.17 -44.15 15.25
C TRP A 26 -3.13 -43.28 13.96
N GLY A 27 -1.96 -43.11 13.38
CA GLY A 27 -1.76 -42.35 12.15
C GLY A 27 -1.72 -40.82 12.33
N ARG A 28 -1.69 -40.31 13.56
CA ARG A 28 -1.65 -38.86 13.85
C ARG A 28 -0.47 -38.16 13.17
N ARG A 29 0.72 -38.73 13.21
CA ARG A 29 1.93 -38.18 12.56
C ARG A 29 1.76 -38.09 11.04
N ASN A 30 1.18 -39.16 10.44
CA ASN A 30 0.94 -39.18 9.00
C ASN A 30 -0.14 -38.16 8.58
N ALA A 31 -1.17 -37.98 9.40
CA ALA A 31 -2.17 -36.91 9.22
C ALA A 31 -1.53 -35.51 9.37
N GLN A 32 -0.66 -35.30 10.35
CA GLN A 32 0.07 -34.07 10.54
C GLN A 32 1.00 -33.74 9.36
N LEU A 33 1.70 -34.76 8.83
CA LEU A 33 2.53 -34.59 7.64
C LEU A 33 1.70 -34.19 6.41
N ARG A 34 0.54 -34.86 6.20
CA ARG A 34 -0.38 -34.47 5.11
C ARG A 34 -0.91 -33.06 5.28
N LEU A 35 -1.29 -32.67 6.50
CA LEU A 35 -1.71 -31.31 6.80
C LEU A 35 -0.61 -30.28 6.50
N SER A 36 0.64 -30.58 6.90
CA SER A 36 1.77 -29.67 6.62
C SER A 36 2.03 -29.51 5.12
N ARG A 37 1.91 -30.59 4.35
CA ARG A 37 2.03 -30.54 2.89
C ARG A 37 0.90 -29.73 2.25
N ALA A 38 -0.35 -29.98 2.64
CA ALA A 38 -1.49 -29.21 2.15
C ALA A 38 -1.38 -27.71 2.47
N ARG A 39 -0.85 -27.36 3.65
CA ARG A 39 -0.55 -25.96 4.00
C ARG A 39 0.56 -25.35 3.14
N ALA A 40 1.57 -26.13 2.78
CA ALA A 40 2.60 -25.64 1.87
C ALA A 40 2.02 -25.35 0.48
N ASP A 41 1.17 -26.25 -0.04
CA ASP A 41 0.48 -26.03 -1.32
C ASP A 41 -0.46 -24.81 -1.28
N GLU A 42 -1.18 -24.63 -0.16
CA GLU A 42 -2.01 -23.44 0.07
C GLU A 42 -1.18 -22.15 0.04
N LEU A 43 -0.02 -22.12 0.69
CA LEU A 43 0.87 -20.96 0.68
C LEU A 43 1.43 -20.66 -0.72
N VAL A 44 1.75 -21.67 -1.50
CA VAL A 44 2.17 -21.51 -2.90
C VAL A 44 1.04 -20.88 -3.74
N ALA A 45 -0.18 -21.39 -3.58
CA ALA A 45 -1.34 -20.84 -4.29
C ALA A 45 -1.66 -19.39 -3.84
N ALA A 46 -1.51 -19.08 -2.55
CA ALA A 46 -1.67 -17.73 -2.01
C ALA A 46 -0.61 -16.77 -2.58
N TYR A 47 0.65 -17.19 -2.65
CA TYR A 47 1.71 -16.42 -3.28
C TYR A 47 1.42 -16.11 -4.76
N GLN A 48 1.01 -17.13 -5.53
CA GLN A 48 0.65 -16.95 -6.94
C GLN A 48 -0.49 -15.96 -7.12
N ARG A 49 -1.52 -16.03 -6.28
CA ARG A 49 -2.64 -15.10 -6.28
C ARG A 49 -2.19 -13.67 -5.95
N ALA A 50 -1.33 -13.50 -4.95
CA ALA A 50 -0.79 -12.19 -4.59
C ALA A 50 0.06 -11.59 -5.72
N ALA A 51 0.91 -12.39 -6.36
CA ALA A 51 1.71 -11.96 -7.50
C ALA A 51 0.82 -11.51 -8.68
N GLN A 52 -0.19 -12.33 -9.04
CA GLN A 52 -1.14 -11.98 -10.10
C GLN A 52 -1.95 -10.72 -9.75
N GLY A 53 -2.31 -10.53 -8.47
CA GLY A 53 -2.95 -9.31 -7.97
C GLY A 53 -2.09 -8.08 -8.19
N ALA A 54 -0.83 -8.13 -7.79
CA ALA A 54 0.10 -7.03 -7.95
C ALA A 54 0.32 -6.63 -9.44
N PHE A 55 0.48 -7.61 -10.33
CA PHE A 55 0.58 -7.33 -11.76
C PHE A 55 -0.69 -6.68 -12.32
N ARG A 56 -1.87 -7.12 -11.87
CA ARG A 56 -3.13 -6.53 -12.29
C ARG A 56 -3.24 -5.08 -11.82
N GLU A 57 -2.92 -4.81 -10.56
CA GLU A 57 -2.96 -3.45 -9.99
C GLU A 57 -2.06 -2.48 -10.76
N VAL A 58 -0.86 -2.91 -11.13
CA VAL A 58 0.06 -2.09 -11.96
C VAL A 58 -0.53 -1.86 -13.36
N ALA A 59 -1.06 -2.92 -13.99
CA ALA A 59 -1.66 -2.80 -15.34
C ALA A 59 -2.87 -1.86 -15.33
N ASP A 60 -3.76 -2.00 -14.36
CA ASP A 60 -4.94 -1.15 -14.19
C ASP A 60 -4.55 0.32 -13.95
N ALA A 61 -3.54 0.57 -13.13
CA ALA A 61 -3.06 1.92 -12.86
C ALA A 61 -2.38 2.56 -14.09
N LEU A 62 -1.67 1.80 -14.90
CA LEU A 62 -1.06 2.29 -16.16
C LEU A 62 -2.12 2.65 -17.19
N VAL A 63 -3.13 1.79 -17.39
CA VAL A 63 -4.26 2.07 -18.28
C VAL A 63 -5.05 3.27 -17.76
N GLY A 64 -5.30 3.32 -16.45
CA GLY A 64 -5.97 4.45 -15.80
C GLY A 64 -5.28 5.77 -16.08
N ARG A 65 -3.96 5.83 -16.05
CA ARG A 65 -3.19 7.05 -16.35
C ARG A 65 -3.48 7.60 -17.75
N GLN A 66 -3.53 6.74 -18.75
CA GLN A 66 -3.84 7.15 -20.11
C GLN A 66 -5.30 7.64 -20.23
N LEU A 67 -6.25 6.88 -19.68
CA LEU A 67 -7.66 7.21 -19.73
C LEU A 67 -7.98 8.52 -19.00
N TYR A 68 -7.38 8.78 -17.85
CA TYR A 68 -7.59 10.04 -17.14
C TYR A 68 -7.03 11.23 -17.92
N ALA A 69 -5.89 11.11 -18.60
CA ALA A 69 -5.36 12.17 -19.44
C ALA A 69 -6.33 12.53 -20.57
N GLU A 70 -6.89 11.53 -21.24
CA GLU A 70 -7.89 11.72 -22.31
C GLU A 70 -9.18 12.35 -21.77
N GLN A 71 -9.69 11.85 -20.65
CA GLN A 71 -10.90 12.39 -20.02
C GLN A 71 -10.73 13.83 -19.56
N ILE A 72 -9.58 14.16 -18.97
CA ILE A 72 -9.25 15.53 -18.54
C ILE A 72 -9.20 16.47 -19.74
N ALA A 73 -8.60 16.07 -20.85
CA ALA A 73 -8.55 16.86 -22.07
C ALA A 73 -9.95 17.13 -22.64
N ALA A 74 -10.78 16.10 -22.70
CA ALA A 74 -12.17 16.21 -23.13
C ALA A 74 -13.00 17.12 -22.21
N GLN A 75 -12.88 16.92 -20.91
CA GLN A 75 -13.60 17.73 -19.92
C GLN A 75 -13.11 19.19 -19.90
N ALA A 76 -11.82 19.45 -20.09
CA ALA A 76 -11.30 20.80 -20.22
C ALA A 76 -11.91 21.53 -21.45
N SER A 77 -12.06 20.82 -22.55
CA SER A 77 -12.75 21.35 -23.74
C SER A 77 -14.22 21.67 -23.44
N ALA A 78 -14.91 20.80 -22.69
CA ALA A 78 -16.29 21.04 -22.26
C ALA A 78 -16.40 22.27 -21.35
N VAL A 79 -15.50 22.44 -20.40
CA VAL A 79 -15.43 23.65 -19.53
C VAL A 79 -15.27 24.91 -20.35
N GLU A 80 -14.38 24.92 -21.37
CA GLU A 80 -14.19 26.06 -22.25
C GLU A 80 -15.46 26.38 -23.08
N ALA A 81 -16.19 25.35 -23.52
CA ALA A 81 -17.47 25.53 -24.21
C ALA A 81 -18.51 26.15 -23.27
N GLN A 82 -18.65 25.65 -22.04
CA GLN A 82 -19.58 26.19 -21.05
C GLN A 82 -19.21 27.63 -20.65
N ARG A 83 -17.91 27.95 -20.54
CA ARG A 83 -17.44 29.30 -20.26
C ARG A 83 -17.84 30.27 -21.36
N ARG A 84 -17.71 29.89 -22.63
CA ARG A 84 -18.18 30.72 -23.74
C ARG A 84 -19.70 30.92 -23.73
N LEU A 85 -20.46 29.88 -23.38
CA LEU A 85 -21.92 29.99 -23.23
C LEU A 85 -22.30 30.94 -22.10
N ALA A 86 -21.68 30.86 -20.93
CA ALA A 86 -21.93 31.76 -19.81
C ALA A 86 -21.60 33.20 -20.15
N GLN A 87 -20.47 33.45 -20.83
CA GLN A 87 -20.10 34.76 -21.32
C GLN A 87 -21.13 35.33 -22.35
N THR A 88 -21.64 34.46 -23.24
CA THR A 88 -22.64 34.87 -24.23
C THR A 88 -23.98 35.18 -23.58
N ALA A 89 -24.43 34.35 -22.63
CA ALA A 89 -25.64 34.60 -21.85
C ALA A 89 -25.54 35.93 -21.09
N ARG A 90 -24.39 36.22 -20.49
CA ARG A 90 -24.15 37.49 -19.79
C ARG A 90 -24.23 38.65 -20.74
N LYS A 91 -23.56 38.63 -21.90
CA LYS A 91 -23.64 39.69 -22.92
C LYS A 91 -25.05 39.93 -23.42
N ARG A 92 -25.84 38.88 -23.64
CA ARG A 92 -27.25 39.00 -24.07
C ARG A 92 -28.11 39.65 -23.00
N TYR A 93 -27.89 39.31 -21.72
CA TYR A 93 -28.57 39.97 -20.61
C TYR A 93 -28.19 41.46 -20.53
N ASP A 94 -26.90 41.78 -20.57
CA ASP A 94 -26.41 43.16 -20.48
C ASP A 94 -26.94 44.05 -21.63
N ASN A 95 -27.25 43.43 -22.78
CA ASN A 95 -27.89 44.12 -23.92
C ASN A 95 -29.44 44.09 -23.88
N GLY A 96 -30.05 43.59 -22.80
CA GLY A 96 -31.50 43.52 -22.64
C GLY A 96 -32.20 42.49 -23.54
N ILE A 97 -31.47 41.55 -24.13
CA ILE A 97 -32.00 40.56 -25.09
C ILE A 97 -32.54 39.32 -24.37
N SER A 98 -31.98 38.96 -23.18
CA SER A 98 -32.38 37.79 -22.42
C SER A 98 -32.64 38.11 -20.94
N ILE A 99 -33.33 37.17 -20.28
CA ILE A 99 -33.62 37.26 -18.84
C ILE A 99 -32.43 36.77 -18.02
N TYR A 100 -32.30 37.24 -16.78
CA TYR A 100 -31.20 36.88 -15.88
C TYR A 100 -31.13 35.38 -15.55
N LEU A 101 -32.26 34.69 -15.65
CA LEU A 101 -32.31 33.23 -15.41
C LEU A 101 -31.40 32.47 -16.39
N GLU A 102 -31.29 32.88 -17.66
CA GLU A 102 -30.39 32.26 -18.64
C GLU A 102 -28.92 32.42 -18.20
N VAL A 103 -28.54 33.54 -17.58
CA VAL A 103 -27.18 33.74 -17.04
C VAL A 103 -26.92 32.77 -15.88
N LEU A 104 -27.86 32.65 -14.92
CA LEU A 104 -27.75 31.76 -13.78
C LEU A 104 -27.62 30.27 -14.22
N ASP A 105 -28.42 29.83 -15.18
CA ASP A 105 -28.34 28.48 -15.69
C ASP A 105 -27.01 28.19 -16.38
N ALA A 106 -26.50 29.17 -17.15
CA ALA A 106 -25.21 29.01 -17.82
C ALA A 106 -24.04 29.01 -16.82
N GLU A 107 -24.06 29.88 -15.80
CA GLU A 107 -23.06 29.90 -14.73
C GLU A 107 -23.11 28.63 -13.87
N ARG A 108 -24.30 28.10 -13.56
CA ARG A 108 -24.46 26.82 -12.86
C ARG A 108 -23.90 25.66 -13.66
N SER A 109 -24.14 25.64 -14.97
CA SER A 109 -23.62 24.61 -15.87
C SER A 109 -22.09 24.67 -15.97
N LEU A 110 -21.53 25.88 -16.06
CA LEU A 110 -20.07 26.08 -16.03
C LEU A 110 -19.48 25.58 -14.72
N PHE A 111 -20.05 25.95 -13.57
CA PHE A 111 -19.60 25.52 -12.27
C PHE A 111 -19.60 24.00 -12.13
N ALA A 112 -20.68 23.32 -12.58
CA ALA A 112 -20.75 21.87 -12.59
C ALA A 112 -19.66 21.22 -13.45
N ALA A 113 -19.38 21.79 -14.64
CA ALA A 113 -18.32 21.31 -15.52
C ALA A 113 -16.91 21.48 -14.91
N GLU A 114 -16.66 22.62 -14.24
CA GLU A 114 -15.41 22.89 -13.52
C GLU A 114 -15.20 21.94 -12.33
N GLN A 115 -16.27 21.65 -11.57
CA GLN A 115 -16.21 20.65 -10.49
C GLN A 115 -15.85 19.25 -11.02
N GLN A 116 -16.45 18.87 -12.16
CA GLN A 116 -16.14 17.59 -12.77
C GLN A 116 -14.68 17.51 -13.24
N LEU A 117 -14.14 18.57 -13.81
CA LEU A 117 -12.73 18.66 -14.18
C LEU A 117 -11.80 18.49 -12.96
N LEU A 118 -12.15 19.15 -11.85
CA LEU A 118 -11.38 19.04 -10.61
C LEU A 118 -11.43 17.61 -10.04
N ALA A 119 -12.58 16.95 -10.09
CA ALA A 119 -12.74 15.56 -9.66
C ALA A 119 -11.88 14.60 -10.50
N LEU A 120 -11.84 14.78 -11.82
CA LEU A 120 -10.99 13.99 -12.71
C LEU A 120 -9.51 14.18 -12.43
N ARG A 121 -9.04 15.40 -12.19
CA ARG A 121 -7.65 15.69 -11.80
C ARG A 121 -7.29 15.03 -10.46
N SER A 122 -8.21 15.08 -9.50
CA SER A 122 -8.02 14.40 -8.21
C SER A 122 -7.90 12.87 -8.41
N ALA A 123 -8.74 12.28 -9.25
CA ALA A 123 -8.68 10.86 -9.56
C ALA A 123 -7.38 10.46 -10.28
N GLU A 124 -6.87 11.30 -11.19
CA GLU A 124 -5.57 11.10 -11.84
C GLU A 124 -4.44 11.06 -10.82
N LEU A 125 -4.40 12.00 -9.87
CA LEU A 125 -3.40 12.04 -8.81
C LEU A 125 -3.50 10.82 -7.91
N GLN A 126 -4.71 10.41 -7.52
CA GLN A 126 -4.93 9.19 -6.74
C GLN A 126 -4.45 7.95 -7.48
N ASN A 127 -4.72 7.85 -8.79
CA ASN A 127 -4.21 6.76 -9.63
C ASN A 127 -2.68 6.74 -9.67
N GLY A 128 -2.03 7.92 -9.70
CA GLY A 128 -0.57 8.03 -9.62
C GLY A 128 -0.01 7.50 -8.29
N VAL A 129 -0.68 7.81 -7.18
CA VAL A 129 -0.33 7.26 -5.86
C VAL A 129 -0.54 5.75 -5.82
N SER A 130 -1.65 5.25 -6.36
CA SER A 130 -1.92 3.81 -6.45
C SER A 130 -0.85 3.07 -7.27
N LEU A 131 -0.42 3.64 -8.39
CA LEU A 131 0.68 3.10 -9.19
C LEU A 131 1.99 3.05 -8.38
N TYR A 132 2.31 4.13 -7.66
CA TYR A 132 3.51 4.16 -6.81
C TYR A 132 3.50 3.08 -5.73
N VAL A 133 2.35 2.87 -5.08
CA VAL A 133 2.17 1.81 -4.07
C VAL A 133 2.25 0.42 -4.70
N ALA A 134 1.60 0.19 -5.84
CA ALA A 134 1.60 -1.09 -6.55
C ALA A 134 3.01 -1.50 -7.04
N LEU A 135 3.88 -0.52 -7.33
CA LEU A 135 5.29 -0.74 -7.66
C LEU A 135 6.18 -0.98 -6.43
N GLY A 136 5.59 -1.05 -5.21
CA GLY A 136 6.34 -1.23 -3.97
C GLY A 136 6.91 0.08 -3.40
N GLY A 137 6.45 1.21 -3.87
CA GLY A 137 6.85 2.52 -3.34
C GLY A 137 6.48 2.66 -1.87
N GLY A 138 7.40 3.22 -1.08
CA GLY A 138 7.23 3.40 0.37
C GLY A 138 7.79 2.27 1.23
N LEU A 139 8.17 1.12 0.65
CA LEU A 139 8.94 0.10 1.35
C LEU A 139 10.40 0.58 1.46
N ARG A 140 10.76 1.13 2.61
CA ARG A 140 12.17 1.25 2.98
C ARG A 140 12.62 -0.13 3.43
N GLU A 141 13.51 -0.75 2.65
CA GLU A 141 14.26 -1.91 3.13
C GLU A 141 14.97 -1.49 4.42
N ARG A 142 14.47 -1.98 5.55
CA ARG A 142 15.20 -1.84 6.81
C ARG A 142 16.47 -2.64 6.58
N SER A 143 17.58 -1.96 6.39
CA SER A 143 18.90 -2.61 6.43
C SER A 143 18.91 -3.53 7.65
N PRO A 144 19.30 -4.81 7.50
CA PRO A 144 19.40 -5.69 8.64
C PRO A 144 20.26 -4.99 9.68
N ILE A 145 19.74 -4.86 10.90
CA ILE A 145 20.49 -4.34 12.04
C ILE A 145 21.70 -5.25 12.14
N THR A 146 22.85 -4.73 11.76
CA THR A 146 24.14 -5.38 11.95
C THR A 146 24.30 -5.51 13.46
N ALA A 147 23.94 -6.68 14.00
CA ALA A 147 24.23 -7.05 15.37
C ALA A 147 25.74 -7.27 15.45
N GLY A 148 26.46 -6.21 15.69
CA GLY A 148 27.92 -6.18 15.74
C GLY A 148 28.39 -4.75 16.03
N GLY A 149 28.00 -4.24 17.18
CA GLY A 149 28.59 -3.00 17.70
C GLY A 149 30.03 -3.27 18.13
N GLU A 150 30.95 -2.99 17.26
CA GLU A 150 32.35 -2.77 17.64
C GLU A 150 32.47 -1.32 18.13
N PRO A 151 32.91 -1.07 19.37
CA PRO A 151 33.08 0.28 19.84
C PRO A 151 34.24 0.93 19.09
N ALA A 152 33.96 2.04 18.42
CA ALA A 152 34.96 2.89 17.79
C ALA A 152 36.00 3.30 18.84
N ALA A 153 37.21 2.84 18.65
CA ALA A 153 38.39 3.27 19.38
C ALA A 153 38.58 4.78 19.19
N SER A 154 38.58 5.49 20.30
CA SER A 154 38.94 6.90 20.40
C SER A 154 40.42 7.07 20.05
N GLU A 155 40.75 7.46 18.83
CA GLU A 155 42.04 8.02 18.56
C GLU A 155 42.08 9.49 19.00
N GLY A 156 42.83 9.70 20.08
CA GLY A 156 43.21 11.01 20.56
C GLY A 156 44.14 11.71 19.58
N VAL A 157 43.79 12.91 19.25
CA VAL A 157 44.69 13.86 18.59
C VAL A 157 45.03 14.93 19.59
N PHE A 158 46.32 14.97 19.96
CA PHE A 158 47.05 16.11 20.48
C PHE A 158 48.39 16.15 19.75
N PRO A 159 49.06 17.30 19.64
CA PRO A 159 48.72 18.64 20.09
C PRO A 159 48.30 19.64 19.00
#